data_6300f61251cafbc13549f9ff2bb40af1
#
_entry.id   6300f61251cafbc13549f9ff2bb40af1
#
_cell.length_a   1.000
_cell.length_b   1.000
_cell.length_c   1.000
_cell.angle_alpha   90.00
_cell.angle_beta   90.00
_cell.angle_gamma   90.00
#
_symmetry.space_group_name_H-M   'P 1'
#
loop_
_entity.id
_entity.type
_entity.pdbx_description
1 polymer ?
#
loop_
_entity_poly.entity_id
_entity_poly.type
_entity_poly.pdbx_seq_one_letter_code
_entity_poly.pdbx_strand_id
1 'polypeptide(L)'
;MVKILAVEDEALVRILIVETLADAGHSVVEAPDGESALAIVKETPDLDLIVTDVRMSKMDGFSLARFAREIRPDLPVLFMTGYMGSDVPANIPGAKVLQKPFDPDDLLAAIDVMLAARP
;
A
#
# COMPACT_ATOMS: atom_id res chain seq x y z
N MET A 1 -10.08 -12.82 -4.10
CA MET A 1 -10.29 -11.38 -4.27
C MET A 1 -10.22 -10.67 -2.93
N VAL A 2 -9.45 -9.62 -2.86
CA VAL A 2 -9.27 -8.86 -1.62
C VAL A 2 -9.52 -7.38 -1.89
N LYS A 3 -9.67 -6.61 -0.82
CA LYS A 3 -9.85 -5.16 -0.90
C LYS A 3 -8.54 -4.46 -0.56
N ILE A 4 -8.04 -3.66 -1.50
CA ILE A 4 -6.73 -3.01 -1.43
C ILE A 4 -6.91 -1.50 -1.47
N LEU A 5 -6.22 -0.79 -0.59
CA LEU A 5 -6.11 0.66 -0.63
C LEU A 5 -4.83 1.04 -1.35
N ALA A 6 -4.93 1.74 -2.46
CA ALA A 6 -3.78 2.22 -3.24
C ALA A 6 -3.58 3.71 -2.97
N VAL A 7 -2.41 4.06 -2.45
CA VAL A 7 -2.08 5.44 -2.06
C VAL A 7 -0.90 5.92 -2.89
N GLU A 8 -1.10 6.96 -3.68
CA GLU A 8 -0.10 7.52 -4.56
C GLU A 8 -0.50 8.95 -4.90
N ASP A 9 0.41 9.91 -4.73
CA ASP A 9 0.10 11.32 -4.98
C ASP A 9 0.20 11.72 -6.46
N GLU A 10 0.90 10.95 -7.29
CA GLU A 10 0.92 11.16 -8.74
C GLU A 10 -0.27 10.48 -9.39
N ALA A 11 -1.16 11.28 -10.00
CA ALA A 11 -2.42 10.75 -10.55
C ALA A 11 -2.21 9.68 -11.62
N LEU A 12 -1.23 9.86 -12.52
CA LEU A 12 -0.99 8.87 -13.58
C LEU A 12 -0.45 7.56 -13.03
N VAL A 13 0.44 7.61 -12.06
CA VAL A 13 0.96 6.42 -11.41
C VAL A 13 -0.14 5.71 -10.64
N ARG A 14 -0.97 6.47 -9.94
CA ARG A 14 -2.10 5.91 -9.19
C ARG A 14 -3.07 5.17 -10.10
N ILE A 15 -3.38 5.74 -11.26
CA ILE A 15 -4.26 5.10 -12.25
C ILE A 15 -3.69 3.76 -12.69
N LEU A 16 -2.39 3.70 -12.99
CA LEU A 16 -1.74 2.46 -13.42
C LEU A 16 -1.80 1.38 -12.34
N ILE A 17 -1.56 1.77 -11.10
CA ILE A 17 -1.63 0.84 -9.96
C ILE A 17 -3.05 0.31 -9.80
N VAL A 18 -4.03 1.21 -9.80
CA VAL A 18 -5.44 0.83 -9.64
C VAL A 18 -5.88 -0.12 -10.76
N GLU A 19 -5.53 0.18 -12.01
CA GLU A 19 -5.89 -0.66 -13.14
C GLU A 19 -5.24 -2.04 -13.05
N THR A 20 -3.97 -2.10 -12.65
CA THR A 20 -3.25 -3.37 -12.50
C THR A 20 -3.95 -4.26 -11.46
N LEU A 21 -4.29 -3.69 -10.31
CA LEU A 21 -4.93 -4.45 -9.24
C LEU A 21 -6.37 -4.84 -9.59
N ALA A 22 -7.11 -3.94 -10.20
CA ALA A 22 -8.49 -4.21 -10.60
C ALA A 22 -8.56 -5.30 -11.67
N ASP A 23 -7.65 -5.26 -12.64
CA ASP A 23 -7.59 -6.27 -13.70
C ASP A 23 -7.27 -7.66 -13.15
N ALA A 24 -6.58 -7.72 -12.03
CA ALA A 24 -6.28 -8.99 -11.37
C ALA A 24 -7.44 -9.51 -10.50
N GLY A 25 -8.56 -8.78 -10.46
CA GLY A 25 -9.76 -9.20 -9.73
C GLY A 25 -9.88 -8.65 -8.32
N HIS A 26 -8.99 -7.75 -7.90
CA HIS A 26 -9.08 -7.14 -6.58
C HIS A 26 -10.04 -5.95 -6.57
N SER A 27 -10.65 -5.71 -5.42
CA SER A 27 -11.41 -4.49 -5.19
C SER A 27 -10.44 -3.41 -4.73
N VAL A 28 -10.45 -2.26 -5.38
CA VAL A 28 -9.45 -1.21 -5.13
C VAL A 28 -10.13 0.09 -4.72
N VAL A 29 -9.65 0.66 -3.61
CA VAL A 29 -10.00 2.02 -3.20
C VAL A 29 -8.72 2.83 -3.35
N GLU A 30 -8.81 4.07 -3.84
CA GLU A 30 -7.64 4.89 -4.06
C GLU A 30 -7.65 6.15 -3.21
N ALA A 31 -6.45 6.62 -2.87
CA ALA A 31 -6.28 7.86 -2.14
C ALA A 31 -5.06 8.62 -2.68
N PRO A 32 -5.16 9.95 -2.81
CA PRO A 32 -4.05 10.75 -3.33
C PRO A 32 -3.02 11.15 -2.26
N ASP A 33 -3.31 10.92 -0.98
CA ASP A 33 -2.43 11.33 0.11
C ASP A 33 -2.69 10.51 1.37
N GLY A 34 -1.83 10.69 2.38
CA GLY A 34 -1.92 9.92 3.61
C GLY A 34 -3.14 10.23 4.46
N GLU A 35 -3.59 11.48 4.47
CA GLU A 35 -4.76 11.87 5.26
C GLU A 35 -6.02 11.22 4.73
N SER A 36 -6.22 11.27 3.42
CA SER A 36 -7.35 10.61 2.76
C SER A 36 -7.30 9.10 2.99
N ALA A 37 -6.10 8.54 2.91
CA ALA A 37 -5.91 7.10 3.13
C ALA A 37 -6.30 6.69 4.56
N LEU A 38 -5.91 7.48 5.57
CA LEU A 38 -6.28 7.17 6.95
C LEU A 38 -7.79 7.21 7.17
N ALA A 39 -8.47 8.18 6.55
CA ALA A 39 -9.93 8.25 6.63
C ALA A 39 -10.54 6.97 6.05
N ILE A 40 -10.01 6.48 4.93
CA ILE A 40 -10.48 5.25 4.30
C ILE A 40 -10.23 4.03 5.21
N VAL A 41 -9.07 3.95 5.86
CA VAL A 41 -8.77 2.86 6.79
C VAL A 41 -9.80 2.81 7.92
N LYS A 42 -10.15 3.97 8.47
CA LYS A 42 -11.14 4.06 9.55
C LYS A 42 -12.53 3.62 9.11
N GLU A 43 -12.89 3.92 7.86
CA GLU A 43 -14.23 3.67 7.33
C GLU A 43 -14.38 2.32 6.64
N THR A 44 -13.27 1.56 6.49
CA THR A 44 -13.26 0.34 5.70
C THR A 44 -12.68 -0.81 6.53
N PRO A 45 -13.49 -1.36 7.47
CA PRO A 45 -12.99 -2.40 8.36
C PRO A 45 -12.62 -3.71 7.65
N ASP A 46 -13.08 -3.92 6.44
CA ASP A 46 -12.76 -5.12 5.64
C ASP A 46 -11.59 -4.91 4.68
N LEU A 47 -10.82 -3.84 4.87
CA LEU A 47 -9.62 -3.59 4.08
C LEU A 47 -8.57 -4.67 4.36
N ASP A 48 -7.98 -5.22 3.30
CA ASP A 48 -7.05 -6.35 3.41
C ASP A 48 -5.59 -5.98 3.30
N LEU A 49 -5.30 -4.85 2.63
CA LEU A 49 -3.92 -4.48 2.34
C LEU A 49 -3.84 -3.00 1.96
N ILE A 50 -2.74 -2.35 2.34
CA ILE A 50 -2.39 -1.02 1.83
C ILE A 50 -1.19 -1.16 0.90
N VAL A 51 -1.27 -0.54 -0.27
CA VAL A 51 -0.13 -0.33 -1.18
C VAL A 51 0.10 1.17 -1.21
N THR A 52 1.27 1.63 -0.78
CA THR A 52 1.54 3.07 -0.70
C THR A 52 2.94 3.42 -1.16
N ASP A 53 3.05 4.57 -1.81
CA ASP A 53 4.36 5.17 -2.05
C ASP A 53 4.95 5.60 -0.71
N VAL A 54 6.27 5.57 -0.58
CA VAL A 54 6.96 6.09 0.59
C VAL A 54 7.00 7.61 0.56
N ARG A 55 7.34 8.18 -0.59
CA ARG A 55 7.44 9.62 -0.73
C ARG A 55 6.16 10.23 -1.23
N MET A 56 5.54 10.98 -0.35
CA MET A 56 4.34 11.76 -0.68
C MET A 56 4.46 13.11 0.02
N SER A 57 3.75 14.10 -0.51
CA SER A 57 3.67 15.40 0.13
C SER A 57 2.95 15.27 1.48
N LYS A 58 3.35 16.03 2.46
CA LYS A 58 2.81 16.10 3.82
C LYS A 58 3.12 14.85 4.67
N MET A 59 2.38 13.77 4.47
CA MET A 59 2.58 12.53 5.25
C MET A 59 3.22 11.48 4.35
N ASP A 60 4.38 10.94 4.73
CA ASP A 60 5.01 9.89 3.95
C ASP A 60 4.37 8.52 4.22
N GLY A 61 4.74 7.52 3.40
CA GLY A 61 4.14 6.20 3.50
C GLY A 61 4.45 5.48 4.81
N PHE A 62 5.62 5.71 5.40
CA PHE A 62 5.97 5.10 6.69
C PHE A 62 5.11 5.67 7.81
N SER A 63 4.88 6.98 7.81
CA SER A 63 4.00 7.61 8.80
C SER A 63 2.57 7.12 8.63
N LEU A 64 2.10 7.03 7.38
CA LEU A 64 0.78 6.48 7.08
C LEU A 64 0.64 5.07 7.66
N ALA A 65 1.63 4.21 7.44
CA ALA A 65 1.59 2.83 7.91
C ALA A 65 1.52 2.76 9.44
N ARG A 66 2.29 3.60 10.14
CA ARG A 66 2.25 3.64 11.60
C ARG A 66 0.88 4.03 12.12
N PHE A 67 0.29 5.08 11.55
CA PHE A 67 -1.05 5.50 11.95
C PHE A 67 -2.11 4.46 11.60
N ALA A 68 -2.00 3.84 10.43
CA ALA A 68 -2.93 2.78 10.03
C ALA A 68 -2.86 1.58 10.97
N ARG A 69 -1.65 1.22 11.42
CA ARG A 69 -1.44 0.12 12.36
C ARG A 69 -1.95 0.43 13.77
N GLU A 70 -2.08 1.69 14.14
CA GLU A 70 -2.76 2.08 15.37
C GLU A 70 -4.25 1.76 15.30
N ILE A 71 -4.83 1.85 14.10
CA ILE A 71 -6.25 1.54 13.86
C ILE A 71 -6.44 0.02 13.67
N ARG A 72 -5.56 -0.58 12.88
CA ARG A 72 -5.59 -1.99 12.50
C ARG A 72 -4.20 -2.60 12.65
N PRO A 73 -3.85 -3.16 13.83
CA PRO A 73 -2.47 -3.61 14.11
C PRO A 73 -1.91 -4.68 13.18
N ASP A 74 -2.78 -5.46 12.55
CA ASP A 74 -2.37 -6.55 11.66
C ASP A 74 -2.51 -6.24 10.17
N LEU A 75 -2.80 -4.98 9.81
CA LEU A 75 -3.01 -4.61 8.42
C LEU A 75 -1.70 -4.66 7.62
N PRO A 76 -1.60 -5.51 6.57
CA PRO A 76 -0.39 -5.58 5.76
C PRO A 76 -0.17 -4.30 4.97
N VAL A 77 1.09 -3.90 4.82
CA VAL A 77 1.46 -2.70 4.06
C VAL A 77 2.58 -3.04 3.10
N LEU A 78 2.37 -2.74 1.82
CA LEU A 78 3.40 -2.83 0.78
C LEU A 78 3.82 -1.41 0.41
N PHE A 79 5.10 -1.11 0.61
CA PHE A 79 5.68 0.18 0.24
C PHE A 79 6.26 0.12 -1.17
N MET A 80 6.03 1.17 -1.94
CA MET A 80 6.65 1.37 -3.24
C MET A 80 7.65 2.50 -3.12
N THR A 81 8.88 2.33 -3.58
CA THR A 81 9.90 3.37 -3.46
C THR A 81 10.89 3.33 -4.61
N GLY A 82 11.30 4.50 -5.08
CA GLY A 82 12.41 4.66 -6.02
C GLY A 82 13.77 4.76 -5.34
N TYR A 83 13.81 4.75 -4.01
CA TYR A 83 15.06 4.85 -3.26
C TYR A 83 15.71 3.52 -3.04
N MET A 84 16.93 3.39 -3.50
CA MET A 84 17.76 2.25 -3.14
C MET A 84 18.16 2.38 -1.67
N GLY A 85 18.04 1.27 -0.93
CA GLY A 85 18.43 1.23 0.46
C GLY A 85 17.39 1.78 1.43
N SER A 86 16.17 2.01 0.98
CA SER A 86 15.07 2.36 1.89
C SER A 86 14.68 1.11 2.68
N ASP A 87 14.89 1.13 3.98
CA ASP A 87 14.52 0.03 4.85
C ASP A 87 13.19 0.31 5.52
N VAL A 88 12.39 -0.73 5.67
CA VAL A 88 11.15 -0.64 6.44
C VAL A 88 11.51 -0.41 7.90
N PRO A 89 10.95 0.60 8.57
CA PRO A 89 11.18 0.80 10.00
C PRO A 89 10.83 -0.45 10.81
N ALA A 90 11.61 -0.72 11.85
CA ALA A 90 11.44 -1.92 12.68
C ALA A 90 10.07 -1.95 13.38
N ASN A 91 9.42 -0.79 13.54
CA ASN A 91 8.11 -0.71 14.18
C ASN A 91 6.94 -0.97 13.22
N ILE A 92 7.22 -1.46 12.03
CA ILE A 92 6.18 -1.86 11.06
C ILE A 92 6.46 -3.31 10.64
N PRO A 93 6.26 -4.27 11.55
CA PRO A 93 6.57 -5.67 11.25
C PRO A 93 5.66 -6.23 10.16
N GLY A 94 6.22 -7.09 9.32
CA GLY A 94 5.48 -7.73 8.23
C GLY A 94 5.31 -6.87 6.98
N ALA A 95 5.74 -5.62 7.00
CA ALA A 95 5.69 -4.77 5.83
C ALA A 95 6.77 -5.18 4.82
N LYS A 96 6.47 -4.94 3.53
CA LYS A 96 7.38 -5.26 2.44
C LYS A 96 7.63 -4.02 1.60
N VAL A 97 8.73 -4.03 0.85
CA VAL A 97 9.09 -2.94 -0.06
C VAL A 97 9.20 -3.48 -1.48
N LEU A 98 8.60 -2.77 -2.42
CA LEU A 98 8.74 -3.03 -3.85
C LEU A 98 9.45 -1.83 -4.46
N GLN A 99 10.59 -2.07 -5.09
CA GLN A 99 11.42 -1.00 -5.63
C GLN A 99 10.95 -0.58 -7.02
N LYS A 100 10.84 0.71 -7.24
CA LYS A 100 10.53 1.29 -8.55
C LYS A 100 11.80 1.38 -9.40
N PRO A 101 11.73 1.22 -10.71
CA PRO A 101 10.54 0.86 -11.48
C PRO A 101 10.25 -0.63 -11.37
N PHE A 102 8.98 -0.99 -11.42
CA PHE A 102 8.56 -2.40 -11.39
C PHE A 102 7.50 -2.64 -12.47
N ASP A 103 7.40 -3.90 -12.91
CA ASP A 103 6.35 -4.31 -13.82
C ASP A 103 5.04 -4.58 -13.08
N PRO A 104 3.89 -4.54 -13.77
CA PRO A 104 2.64 -4.97 -13.16
C PRO A 104 2.72 -6.36 -12.53
N ASP A 105 3.44 -7.29 -13.16
CA ASP A 105 3.61 -8.64 -12.63
C ASP A 105 4.38 -8.65 -11.31
N ASP A 106 5.36 -7.76 -11.15
CA ASP A 106 6.12 -7.63 -9.90
C ASP A 106 5.21 -7.18 -8.77
N LEU A 107 4.33 -6.21 -9.04
CA LEU A 107 3.38 -5.72 -8.06
C LEU A 107 2.42 -6.83 -7.63
N LEU A 108 1.86 -7.55 -8.58
CA LEU A 108 0.91 -8.63 -8.30
C LEU A 108 1.57 -9.77 -7.53
N ALA A 109 2.81 -10.13 -7.89
CA ALA A 109 3.55 -11.16 -7.17
C ALA A 109 3.82 -10.77 -5.72
N ALA A 110 4.20 -9.51 -5.48
CA ALA A 110 4.45 -9.02 -4.13
C ALA A 110 3.18 -9.08 -3.28
N ILE A 111 2.05 -8.70 -3.86
CA ILE A 111 0.76 -8.74 -3.17
C ILE A 111 0.37 -10.17 -2.82
N ASP A 112 0.51 -11.09 -3.76
CA ASP A 112 0.18 -12.50 -3.54
C ASP A 112 1.01 -13.10 -2.40
N VAL A 113 2.30 -12.78 -2.34
CA VAL A 113 3.18 -13.25 -1.27
C VAL A 113 2.71 -12.71 0.08
N MET A 114 2.36 -11.42 0.14
CA MET A 114 1.92 -10.80 1.39
C MET A 114 0.59 -11.37 1.86
N LEU A 115 -0.36 -11.58 0.95
CA LEU A 115 -1.66 -12.12 1.31
C LEU A 115 -1.55 -13.58 1.77
N ALA A 116 -0.67 -14.37 1.17
CA ALA A 116 -0.42 -15.74 1.57
C ALA A 116 0.21 -15.84 2.97
N ALA A 117 0.94 -14.80 3.39
CA ALA A 117 1.59 -14.77 4.70
C ALA A 117 0.69 -14.28 5.83
N ARG A 118 -0.54 -13.87 5.55
CA ARG A 118 -1.46 -13.40 6.59
C ARG A 118 -1.83 -14.56 7.54
N PRO A 119 -1.94 -14.26 8.84
CA PRO A 119 -2.39 -15.26 9.81
C PRO A 119 -3.85 -15.64 9.59
#